data_dce69ddcaa19069b40223eafc7d61911
#
_entry.id   dce69ddcaa19069b40223eafc7d61911
#
_cell.length_a   1.000
_cell.length_b   1.000
_cell.length_c   1.000
_cell.angle_alpha   90.00
_cell.angle_beta   90.00
_cell.angle_gamma   90.00
#
_symmetry.space_group_name_H-M   'P 1'
#
loop_
_entity.id
_entity.type
_entity.pdbx_description
1 polymer ?
#
loop_
_entity_poly.entity_id
_entity_poly.type
_entity_poly.pdbx_seq_one_letter_code
_entity_poly.pdbx_strand_id
1 'polypeptide(L)'
;TTWTGGSEKLREAQQYLNGLAINGYFFTDDFLGGYLPTDGLNSRQFSSALIYYLQANMGMYASEATGFIGDATKAGLITVPDHLPSDVTTARHYVRAIVFALLANGYDLTINSYWSQETANTVAQFQRDMALPQTGKVDVTTWMALLVSYGDKNRPYTACDTRFEITDARLSTLKAMGIQAVGRYINGTEFKVLRSGEVERIINGGLGLIPIYQENGTEASDFSYAIGLSQAVKAAGNARKFGIPYDSIIYFAVDYDAQDWEISEYILPYFKGVSEALTNYRVGVYGTRNVCSQVTSTGYAVTSYVSNMSSGFSGNLGFKMPENWNFDQFDEIEIADWGIDKVVHSGLHPAVESFIDENSQEISDYEYRVQHNEAVINQMLRVLQVLSASPLDNPWNPHLSFYRYDVYSGTQWDILASPISIKDREIFDDLKNTLEQGEGLYSYFLDPKSGTKIGLDHMIVTLQSHLFVTQNIHSRITD
;
A
#
# COMPACT_ATOMS: atom_id res chain seq x y z
N THR A 1 13.72 -20.27 29.23
CA THR A 1 13.69 -19.49 27.98
C THR A 1 12.46 -18.62 27.98
N THR A 2 12.63 -17.35 28.19
CA THR A 2 11.55 -16.35 28.04
C THR A 2 11.18 -16.31 26.56
N TRP A 3 9.97 -16.72 26.28
CA TRP A 3 9.44 -16.75 24.93
C TRP A 3 8.91 -15.32 24.58
N THR A 4 9.35 -14.77 23.47
CA THR A 4 8.98 -13.42 23.06
C THR A 4 8.18 -13.48 21.76
N GLY A 5 6.88 -13.16 21.84
CA GLY A 5 5.96 -13.05 20.72
C GLY A 5 5.07 -14.29 20.53
N GLY A 6 3.97 -14.10 19.81
CA GLY A 6 2.96 -15.10 19.50
C GLY A 6 1.93 -15.33 20.62
N SER A 7 0.94 -16.16 20.35
CA SER A 7 -0.15 -16.51 21.26
C SER A 7 0.04 -17.93 21.82
N GLU A 8 -0.08 -18.09 23.14
CA GLU A 8 -0.08 -19.41 23.77
C GLU A 8 -1.20 -20.31 23.24
N LYS A 9 -2.39 -19.76 23.00
CA LYS A 9 -3.51 -20.50 22.42
C LYS A 9 -3.25 -20.94 20.98
N LEU A 10 -2.60 -20.09 20.17
CA LEU A 10 -2.23 -20.47 18.82
C LEU A 10 -1.14 -21.55 18.82
N ARG A 11 -0.21 -21.46 19.76
CA ARG A 11 0.79 -22.51 19.99
C ARG A 11 0.15 -23.85 20.37
N GLU A 12 -0.87 -23.84 21.24
CA GLU A 12 -1.65 -25.03 21.58
C GLU A 12 -2.33 -25.62 20.32
N ALA A 13 -2.90 -24.77 19.45
CA ALA A 13 -3.47 -25.20 18.19
C ALA A 13 -2.43 -25.85 17.25
N GLN A 14 -1.23 -25.27 17.15
CA GLN A 14 -0.10 -25.84 16.39
C GLN A 14 0.33 -27.20 16.93
N GLN A 15 0.44 -27.32 18.26
CA GLN A 15 0.77 -28.59 18.93
C GLN A 15 -0.32 -29.65 18.70
N TYR A 16 -1.59 -29.24 18.74
CA TYR A 16 -2.70 -30.14 18.47
C TYR A 16 -2.65 -30.73 17.06
N LEU A 17 -2.43 -29.88 16.03
CA LEU A 17 -2.32 -30.33 14.64
C LEU A 17 -1.10 -31.26 14.45
N ASN A 18 0.04 -30.93 15.03
CA ASN A 18 1.23 -31.81 15.03
C ASN A 18 0.94 -33.15 15.70
N GLY A 19 0.17 -33.15 16.79
CA GLY A 19 -0.24 -34.36 17.47
C GLY A 19 -1.11 -35.28 16.62
N LEU A 20 -2.00 -34.71 15.81
CA LEU A 20 -2.81 -35.48 14.86
C LEU A 20 -1.94 -36.10 13.76
N ALA A 21 -0.96 -35.37 13.26
CA ALA A 21 0.00 -35.83 12.26
C ALA A 21 0.82 -37.02 12.80
N ILE A 22 1.38 -36.92 14.01
CA ILE A 22 2.16 -37.98 14.66
C ILE A 22 1.34 -39.26 14.84
N ASN A 23 0.06 -39.14 15.16
CA ASN A 23 -0.82 -40.28 15.39
C ASN A 23 -1.42 -40.90 14.11
N GLY A 24 -0.99 -40.45 12.94
CA GLY A 24 -1.50 -40.95 11.66
C GLY A 24 -2.95 -40.58 11.35
N TYR A 25 -3.53 -39.65 12.11
CA TYR A 25 -4.87 -39.16 11.89
C TYR A 25 -4.92 -38.04 10.81
N PHE A 26 -3.77 -37.55 10.41
CA PHE A 26 -3.53 -36.47 9.53
C PHE A 26 -2.48 -36.87 8.47
N PHE A 27 -2.54 -36.29 7.30
CA PHE A 27 -1.67 -36.63 6.17
C PHE A 27 -0.23 -36.17 6.43
N THR A 28 0.58 -37.02 7.08
CA THR A 28 1.94 -36.66 7.51
C THR A 28 2.91 -36.46 6.36
N ASP A 29 2.78 -37.23 5.29
CA ASP A 29 3.72 -37.20 4.15
C ASP A 29 3.48 -36.01 3.25
N ASP A 30 2.24 -35.46 3.21
CA ASP A 30 1.82 -34.33 2.42
C ASP A 30 1.87 -33.00 3.21
N PHE A 31 2.26 -33.05 4.48
CA PHE A 31 2.28 -31.92 5.39
C PHE A 31 3.55 -31.09 5.24
N LEU A 32 3.66 -30.33 4.14
CA LEU A 32 4.68 -29.29 3.89
C LEU A 32 6.12 -29.67 4.28
N GLY A 33 6.48 -30.96 4.18
CA GLY A 33 7.82 -31.45 4.48
C GLY A 33 8.21 -31.45 5.95
N GLY A 34 7.26 -31.34 6.90
CA GLY A 34 7.58 -31.42 8.33
C GLY A 34 6.49 -30.89 9.27
N TYR A 35 6.77 -30.89 10.55
CA TYR A 35 5.87 -30.39 11.57
C TYR A 35 5.80 -28.87 11.57
N LEU A 36 4.67 -28.32 12.01
CA LEU A 36 4.48 -26.88 12.26
C LEU A 36 5.45 -26.41 13.34
N PRO A 37 6.08 -25.24 13.16
CA PRO A 37 6.65 -24.50 14.27
C PRO A 37 5.58 -24.27 15.34
N THR A 38 5.91 -24.51 16.62
CA THR A 38 5.01 -24.26 17.74
C THR A 38 5.39 -22.97 18.44
N ASP A 39 5.44 -21.89 17.68
CA ASP A 39 5.85 -20.57 18.08
C ASP A 39 4.69 -19.63 18.44
N GLY A 40 3.45 -20.06 18.18
CA GLY A 40 2.24 -19.26 18.42
C GLY A 40 2.06 -18.09 17.45
N LEU A 41 2.80 -18.10 16.33
CA LEU A 41 2.66 -17.12 15.26
C LEU A 41 1.86 -17.72 14.10
N ASN A 42 1.03 -16.89 13.48
CA ASN A 42 0.36 -17.32 12.25
C ASN A 42 1.38 -17.37 11.10
N SER A 43 1.21 -18.36 10.23
CA SER A 43 2.05 -18.55 9.07
C SER A 43 1.27 -19.20 7.93
N ARG A 44 1.82 -19.15 6.70
CA ARG A 44 1.25 -19.91 5.58
C ARG A 44 1.17 -21.41 5.87
N GLN A 45 2.18 -21.95 6.56
CA GLN A 45 2.18 -23.34 6.95
C GLN A 45 0.99 -23.67 7.86
N PHE A 46 0.71 -22.80 8.84
CA PHE A 46 -0.44 -22.99 9.71
C PHE A 46 -1.77 -22.92 8.95
N SER A 47 -1.92 -21.96 8.05
CA SER A 47 -3.12 -21.86 7.19
C SER A 47 -3.29 -23.10 6.31
N SER A 48 -2.23 -23.57 5.66
CA SER A 48 -2.25 -24.82 4.89
C SER A 48 -2.60 -26.02 5.77
N ALA A 49 -2.07 -26.09 6.97
CA ALA A 49 -2.37 -27.18 7.91
C ALA A 49 -3.86 -27.20 8.32
N LEU A 50 -4.45 -26.04 8.55
CA LEU A 50 -5.90 -25.94 8.80
C LEU A 50 -6.73 -26.42 7.62
N ILE A 51 -6.30 -26.09 6.39
CA ILE A 51 -6.99 -26.55 5.17
C ILE A 51 -6.84 -28.08 5.04
N TYR A 52 -5.66 -28.65 5.24
CA TYR A 52 -5.50 -30.13 5.29
C TYR A 52 -6.38 -30.76 6.35
N TYR A 53 -6.45 -30.16 7.53
CA TYR A 53 -7.30 -30.62 8.61
C TYR A 53 -8.78 -30.64 8.22
N LEU A 54 -9.27 -29.61 7.53
CA LEU A 54 -10.64 -29.57 6.99
C LEU A 54 -10.85 -30.61 5.90
N GLN A 55 -9.92 -30.74 4.95
CA GLN A 55 -9.97 -31.71 3.86
C GLN A 55 -10.06 -33.15 4.41
N ALA A 56 -9.25 -33.48 5.43
CA ALA A 56 -9.34 -34.77 6.12
C ALA A 56 -10.72 -35.00 6.76
N ASN A 57 -11.29 -33.94 7.39
CA ASN A 57 -12.62 -34.05 8.01
C ASN A 57 -13.77 -34.08 6.99
N MET A 58 -13.55 -33.62 5.77
CA MET A 58 -14.46 -33.81 4.62
C MET A 58 -14.38 -35.23 4.03
N GLY A 59 -13.47 -36.07 4.51
CA GLY A 59 -13.25 -37.44 4.03
C GLY A 59 -12.40 -37.54 2.77
N MET A 60 -11.63 -36.50 2.44
CA MET A 60 -10.67 -36.57 1.33
C MET A 60 -9.50 -37.51 1.67
N TYR A 61 -9.04 -38.26 0.69
CA TYR A 61 -7.83 -39.08 0.85
C TYR A 61 -6.56 -38.20 0.79
N ALA A 62 -5.45 -38.73 1.32
CA ALA A 62 -4.16 -38.05 1.29
C ALA A 62 -3.72 -37.64 -0.14
N SER A 63 -4.07 -38.45 -1.14
CA SER A 63 -3.78 -38.16 -2.55
C SER A 63 -4.65 -37.04 -3.16
N GLU A 64 -5.72 -36.64 -2.51
CA GLU A 64 -6.68 -35.61 -2.97
C GLU A 64 -6.52 -34.29 -2.20
N ALA A 65 -6.08 -34.38 -0.94
CA ALA A 65 -5.84 -33.23 -0.10
C ALA A 65 -4.59 -32.45 -0.57
N THR A 66 -4.70 -31.15 -0.65
CA THR A 66 -3.64 -30.29 -1.21
C THR A 66 -3.15 -29.20 -0.25
N GLY A 67 -3.84 -28.98 0.88
CA GLY A 67 -3.60 -27.85 1.77
C GLY A 67 -3.95 -26.47 1.16
N PHE A 68 -4.64 -26.48 0.02
CA PHE A 68 -5.20 -25.29 -0.66
C PHE A 68 -6.69 -25.46 -0.87
N ILE A 69 -7.40 -24.35 -0.98
CA ILE A 69 -8.84 -24.38 -1.23
C ILE A 69 -9.11 -24.38 -2.73
N GLY A 70 -9.24 -25.57 -3.31
CA GLY A 70 -9.74 -25.76 -4.66
C GLY A 70 -11.27 -25.91 -4.67
N ASP A 71 -11.85 -26.12 -5.86
CA ASP A 71 -13.31 -26.22 -6.05
C ASP A 71 -13.94 -27.33 -5.21
N ALA A 72 -13.29 -28.51 -5.12
CA ALA A 72 -13.78 -29.62 -4.32
C ALA A 72 -13.81 -29.28 -2.81
N THR A 73 -12.77 -28.67 -2.30
CA THR A 73 -12.71 -28.22 -0.90
C THR A 73 -13.76 -27.16 -0.64
N LYS A 74 -13.90 -26.16 -1.53
CA LYS A 74 -14.91 -25.12 -1.41
C LYS A 74 -16.33 -25.69 -1.43
N ALA A 75 -16.63 -26.63 -2.31
CA ALA A 75 -17.94 -27.31 -2.39
C ALA A 75 -18.26 -28.13 -1.14
N GLY A 76 -17.24 -28.62 -0.42
CA GLY A 76 -17.38 -29.34 0.83
C GLY A 76 -17.51 -28.48 2.10
N LEU A 77 -17.36 -27.15 2.00
CA LEU A 77 -17.53 -26.25 3.14
C LEU A 77 -19.00 -26.17 3.55
N ILE A 78 -19.27 -26.35 4.82
CA ILE A 78 -20.61 -26.32 5.40
C ILE A 78 -20.86 -25.04 6.19
N THR A 79 -22.12 -24.62 6.33
CA THR A 79 -22.47 -23.51 7.22
C THR A 79 -22.55 -24.01 8.68
N VAL A 80 -21.69 -23.47 9.54
CA VAL A 80 -21.62 -23.79 10.96
C VAL A 80 -22.32 -22.70 11.77
N PRO A 81 -23.22 -23.02 12.72
CA PRO A 81 -23.54 -24.36 13.24
C PRO A 81 -24.65 -25.11 12.49
N ASP A 82 -25.30 -24.50 11.50
CA ASP A 82 -26.57 -24.99 10.95
C ASP A 82 -26.48 -26.39 10.31
N HIS A 83 -25.35 -26.71 9.71
CA HIS A 83 -25.14 -27.95 8.95
C HIS A 83 -24.04 -28.84 9.53
N LEU A 84 -23.81 -28.75 10.85
CA LEU A 84 -22.83 -29.66 11.48
C LEU A 84 -23.25 -31.14 11.28
N PRO A 85 -22.27 -32.04 11.00
CA PRO A 85 -22.52 -33.46 10.89
C PRO A 85 -23.15 -34.03 12.14
N SER A 86 -23.98 -35.07 11.99
CA SER A 86 -24.57 -35.82 13.12
C SER A 86 -23.52 -36.61 13.92
N ASP A 87 -22.40 -36.99 13.28
CA ASP A 87 -21.27 -37.55 13.97
C ASP A 87 -20.57 -36.48 14.82
N VAL A 88 -20.61 -36.69 16.13
CA VAL A 88 -20.14 -35.75 17.14
C VAL A 88 -18.65 -35.48 16.98
N THR A 89 -17.85 -36.48 16.56
CA THR A 89 -16.42 -36.33 16.38
C THR A 89 -16.09 -35.39 15.23
N THR A 90 -16.70 -35.60 14.07
CA THR A 90 -16.55 -34.74 12.89
C THR A 90 -17.10 -33.35 13.17
N ALA A 91 -18.25 -33.20 13.82
CA ALA A 91 -18.79 -31.90 14.22
C ALA A 91 -17.79 -31.10 15.09
N ARG A 92 -17.15 -31.77 16.06
CA ARG A 92 -16.13 -31.14 16.90
C ARG A 92 -14.91 -30.67 16.13
N HIS A 93 -14.52 -31.41 15.10
CA HIS A 93 -13.38 -31.00 14.25
C HIS A 93 -13.69 -29.74 13.46
N TYR A 94 -14.88 -29.56 12.90
CA TYR A 94 -15.31 -28.32 12.24
C TYR A 94 -15.27 -27.12 13.19
N VAL A 95 -15.83 -27.26 14.39
CA VAL A 95 -15.79 -26.18 15.38
C VAL A 95 -14.37 -25.85 15.80
N ARG A 96 -13.53 -26.85 16.02
CA ARG A 96 -12.12 -26.64 16.37
C ARG A 96 -11.35 -25.94 15.25
N ALA A 97 -11.60 -26.29 13.99
CA ALA A 97 -10.99 -25.59 12.84
C ALA A 97 -11.33 -24.10 12.82
N ILE A 98 -12.59 -23.75 13.13
CA ILE A 98 -13.02 -22.36 13.24
C ILE A 98 -12.32 -21.64 14.38
N VAL A 99 -12.27 -22.26 15.57
CA VAL A 99 -11.57 -21.70 16.73
C VAL A 99 -10.09 -21.44 16.43
N PHE A 100 -9.42 -22.39 15.79
CA PHE A 100 -8.01 -22.27 15.41
C PHE A 100 -7.80 -21.19 14.35
N ALA A 101 -8.71 -21.09 13.37
CA ALA A 101 -8.67 -20.04 12.36
C ALA A 101 -8.89 -18.64 12.95
N LEU A 102 -9.81 -18.50 13.91
CA LEU A 102 -10.00 -17.24 14.65
C LEU A 102 -8.78 -16.86 15.46
N LEU A 103 -8.14 -17.80 16.17
CA LEU A 103 -6.88 -17.55 16.88
C LEU A 103 -5.77 -17.12 15.93
N ALA A 104 -5.68 -17.74 14.75
CA ALA A 104 -4.72 -17.37 13.71
C ALA A 104 -4.95 -15.95 13.19
N ASN A 105 -6.19 -15.48 13.17
CA ASN A 105 -6.57 -14.12 12.79
C ASN A 105 -6.52 -13.12 13.97
N GLY A 106 -5.90 -13.50 15.09
CA GLY A 106 -5.64 -12.60 16.21
C GLY A 106 -6.79 -12.40 17.18
N TYR A 107 -7.83 -13.26 17.12
CA TYR A 107 -8.93 -13.22 18.07
C TYR A 107 -8.63 -14.11 19.27
N ASP A 108 -8.88 -13.59 20.47
CA ASP A 108 -8.72 -14.33 21.71
C ASP A 108 -10.05 -14.95 22.12
N LEU A 109 -10.08 -16.30 22.16
CA LEU A 109 -11.25 -17.06 22.61
C LEU A 109 -10.81 -18.38 23.27
N THR A 110 -11.75 -19.01 23.96
CA THR A 110 -11.51 -20.31 24.62
C THR A 110 -11.36 -21.42 23.56
N ILE A 111 -10.30 -22.20 23.66
CA ILE A 111 -10.14 -23.39 22.82
C ILE A 111 -11.16 -24.43 23.28
N ASN A 112 -12.16 -24.65 22.45
CA ASN A 112 -13.17 -25.67 22.65
C ASN A 112 -13.51 -26.37 21.34
N SER A 113 -14.31 -27.42 21.40
CA SER A 113 -14.76 -28.17 20.23
C SER A 113 -16.27 -28.21 20.10
N TYR A 114 -16.97 -27.37 20.83
CA TYR A 114 -18.41 -27.19 20.77
C TYR A 114 -18.75 -25.79 20.33
N TRP A 115 -19.81 -25.65 19.50
CA TRP A 115 -20.29 -24.34 19.14
C TRP A 115 -20.85 -23.63 20.37
N SER A 116 -20.24 -22.54 20.74
CA SER A 116 -20.61 -21.76 21.92
C SER A 116 -21.06 -20.35 21.52
N GLN A 117 -21.72 -19.65 22.46
CA GLN A 117 -22.05 -18.23 22.25
C GLN A 117 -20.79 -17.36 22.09
N GLU A 118 -19.71 -17.69 22.82
CA GLU A 118 -18.41 -17.03 22.66
C GLU A 118 -17.90 -17.17 21.22
N THR A 119 -17.93 -18.39 20.67
CA THR A 119 -17.51 -18.65 19.28
C THR A 119 -18.38 -17.85 18.28
N ALA A 120 -19.70 -17.85 18.45
CA ALA A 120 -20.62 -17.10 17.58
C ALA A 120 -20.36 -15.58 17.62
N ASN A 121 -20.14 -15.03 18.82
CA ASN A 121 -19.83 -13.62 19.01
C ASN A 121 -18.47 -13.25 18.37
N THR A 122 -17.47 -14.13 18.52
CA THR A 122 -16.14 -13.91 17.92
C THR A 122 -16.20 -13.99 16.38
N VAL A 123 -17.00 -14.91 15.84
CA VAL A 123 -17.28 -14.99 14.40
C VAL A 123 -17.93 -13.69 13.90
N ALA A 124 -18.96 -13.20 14.61
CA ALA A 124 -19.61 -11.94 14.23
C ALA A 124 -18.65 -10.74 14.29
N GLN A 125 -17.74 -10.73 15.27
CA GLN A 125 -16.69 -9.73 15.34
C GLN A 125 -15.72 -9.85 14.17
N PHE A 126 -15.24 -11.05 13.84
CA PHE A 126 -14.40 -11.29 12.66
C PHE A 126 -15.09 -10.82 11.37
N GLN A 127 -16.37 -11.18 11.20
CA GLN A 127 -17.15 -10.75 10.03
C GLN A 127 -17.23 -9.23 9.93
N ARG A 128 -17.49 -8.53 11.03
CA ARG A 128 -17.46 -7.06 11.06
C ARG A 128 -16.10 -6.51 10.64
N ASP A 129 -15.02 -7.02 11.26
CA ASP A 129 -13.65 -6.55 11.06
C ASP A 129 -13.11 -6.86 9.64
N MET A 130 -13.75 -7.80 8.95
CA MET A 130 -13.45 -8.18 7.56
C MET A 130 -14.49 -7.66 6.55
N ALA A 131 -15.39 -6.78 6.99
CA ALA A 131 -16.47 -6.22 6.17
C ALA A 131 -17.38 -7.28 5.53
N LEU A 132 -17.63 -8.37 6.24
CA LEU A 132 -18.57 -9.43 5.85
C LEU A 132 -19.93 -9.25 6.53
N PRO A 133 -21.01 -9.88 6.01
CA PRO A 133 -22.30 -9.92 6.70
C PRO A 133 -22.16 -10.52 8.11
N GLN A 134 -22.59 -9.78 9.14
CA GLN A 134 -22.43 -10.15 10.55
C GLN A 134 -23.53 -11.14 10.98
N THR A 135 -23.43 -12.38 10.56
CA THR A 135 -24.41 -13.43 10.86
C THR A 135 -24.09 -14.20 12.14
N GLY A 136 -22.85 -14.13 12.62
CA GLY A 136 -22.34 -14.98 13.70
C GLY A 136 -22.26 -16.45 13.34
N LYS A 137 -22.42 -16.82 12.06
CA LYS A 137 -22.31 -18.17 11.50
C LYS A 137 -21.17 -18.21 10.50
N VAL A 138 -20.54 -19.37 10.35
CA VAL A 138 -19.45 -19.55 9.39
C VAL A 138 -20.01 -20.20 8.12
N ASP A 139 -20.40 -19.37 7.17
CA ASP A 139 -20.77 -19.77 5.81
C ASP A 139 -19.51 -19.89 4.93
N VAL A 140 -19.69 -20.24 3.65
CA VAL A 140 -18.55 -20.40 2.71
C VAL A 140 -17.72 -19.14 2.61
N THR A 141 -18.34 -17.96 2.55
CA THR A 141 -17.64 -16.68 2.47
C THR A 141 -16.80 -16.42 3.71
N THR A 142 -17.35 -16.70 4.88
CA THR A 142 -16.64 -16.58 6.17
C THR A 142 -15.50 -17.59 6.28
N TRP A 143 -15.71 -18.85 5.90
CA TRP A 143 -14.64 -19.85 5.84
C TRP A 143 -13.47 -19.38 4.97
N MET A 144 -13.77 -18.91 3.75
CA MET A 144 -12.76 -18.43 2.83
C MET A 144 -11.95 -17.28 3.44
N ALA A 145 -12.62 -16.32 4.07
CA ALA A 145 -11.96 -15.19 4.71
C ALA A 145 -11.11 -15.59 5.92
N LEU A 146 -11.53 -16.60 6.68
CA LEU A 146 -10.78 -17.14 7.83
C LEU A 146 -9.49 -17.87 7.42
N LEU A 147 -9.50 -18.54 6.27
CA LEU A 147 -8.43 -19.46 5.85
C LEU A 147 -7.44 -18.83 4.87
N VAL A 148 -7.87 -17.86 4.06
CA VAL A 148 -7.05 -17.23 3.01
C VAL A 148 -7.27 -15.72 2.97
N SER A 149 -6.19 -14.96 2.78
CA SER A 149 -6.24 -13.49 2.81
C SER A 149 -7.15 -12.89 1.74
N TYR A 150 -7.18 -13.49 0.55
CA TYR A 150 -8.01 -13.03 -0.56
C TYR A 150 -9.51 -13.36 -0.41
N GLY A 151 -9.89 -14.20 0.54
CA GLY A 151 -11.28 -14.60 0.74
C GLY A 151 -11.87 -15.41 -0.43
N ASP A 152 -13.18 -15.25 -0.69
CA ASP A 152 -13.82 -15.92 -1.83
C ASP A 152 -13.50 -15.22 -3.15
N LYS A 153 -12.78 -15.91 -4.05
CA LYS A 153 -12.46 -15.40 -5.39
C LYS A 153 -13.69 -15.21 -6.30
N ASN A 154 -14.80 -15.81 -5.95
CA ASN A 154 -16.06 -15.70 -6.70
C ASN A 154 -17.02 -14.64 -6.13
N ARG A 155 -16.57 -13.85 -5.13
CA ARG A 155 -17.41 -12.79 -4.59
C ARG A 155 -17.69 -11.69 -5.61
N PRO A 156 -18.82 -10.97 -5.52
CA PRO A 156 -19.12 -9.84 -6.39
C PRO A 156 -18.04 -8.75 -6.29
N TYR A 157 -17.76 -8.11 -7.42
CA TYR A 157 -16.85 -6.98 -7.51
C TYR A 157 -17.34 -5.99 -8.57
N THR A 158 -17.02 -4.71 -8.39
CA THR A 158 -17.45 -3.62 -9.27
C THR A 158 -16.29 -2.74 -9.71
N ALA A 159 -15.08 -3.05 -9.26
CA ALA A 159 -13.87 -2.34 -9.68
C ALA A 159 -12.80 -3.35 -10.11
N CYS A 160 -11.81 -2.86 -10.78
CA CYS A 160 -10.60 -3.61 -11.13
C CYS A 160 -9.40 -2.66 -11.19
N ASP A 161 -8.20 -3.18 -11.22
CA ASP A 161 -7.05 -2.44 -11.71
C ASP A 161 -6.28 -3.23 -12.77
N THR A 162 -5.47 -2.52 -13.54
CA THR A 162 -4.69 -3.13 -14.61
C THR A 162 -3.53 -2.25 -15.04
N ARG A 163 -2.46 -2.90 -15.49
CA ARG A 163 -1.33 -2.24 -16.15
C ARG A 163 -1.58 -1.89 -17.63
N PHE A 164 -2.63 -2.44 -18.21
CA PHE A 164 -2.92 -2.27 -19.64
C PHE A 164 -3.73 -1.00 -19.89
N GLU A 165 -3.47 -0.34 -21.03
CA GLU A 165 -4.28 0.80 -21.49
C GLU A 165 -5.76 0.40 -21.65
N ILE A 166 -6.67 1.26 -21.19
CA ILE A 166 -8.10 1.09 -21.41
C ILE A 166 -8.48 1.66 -22.77
N THR A 167 -8.38 0.82 -23.80
CA THR A 167 -8.88 1.11 -25.16
C THR A 167 -10.41 1.04 -25.18
N ASP A 168 -11.04 1.53 -26.26
CA ASP A 168 -12.51 1.46 -26.42
C ASP A 168 -13.04 0.01 -26.32
N ALA A 169 -12.28 -0.95 -26.87
CA ALA A 169 -12.64 -2.36 -26.78
C ALA A 169 -12.58 -2.88 -25.35
N ARG A 170 -11.51 -2.56 -24.60
CA ARG A 170 -11.35 -2.95 -23.20
C ARG A 170 -12.37 -2.26 -22.31
N LEU A 171 -12.65 -0.98 -22.55
CA LEU A 171 -13.71 -0.23 -21.86
C LEU A 171 -15.07 -0.94 -22.03
N SER A 172 -15.42 -1.32 -23.27
CA SER A 172 -16.66 -2.05 -23.56
C SER A 172 -16.73 -3.39 -22.82
N THR A 173 -15.61 -4.10 -22.76
CA THR A 173 -15.49 -5.37 -22.02
C THR A 173 -15.71 -5.16 -20.53
N LEU A 174 -15.03 -4.20 -19.91
CA LEU A 174 -15.18 -3.89 -18.47
C LEU A 174 -16.63 -3.53 -18.14
N LYS A 175 -17.27 -2.72 -18.96
CA LYS A 175 -18.70 -2.36 -18.79
C LYS A 175 -19.61 -3.58 -18.89
N ALA A 176 -19.37 -4.48 -19.83
CA ALA A 176 -20.15 -5.72 -19.95
C ALA A 176 -19.98 -6.64 -18.74
N MET A 177 -18.82 -6.57 -18.06
CA MET A 177 -18.55 -7.27 -16.79
C MET A 177 -19.15 -6.59 -15.57
N GLY A 178 -19.78 -5.42 -15.69
CA GLY A 178 -20.36 -4.66 -14.59
C GLY A 178 -19.35 -3.83 -13.79
N ILE A 179 -18.15 -3.63 -14.34
CA ILE A 179 -17.13 -2.77 -13.71
C ILE A 179 -17.59 -1.31 -13.76
N GLN A 180 -17.42 -0.62 -12.64
CA GLN A 180 -17.78 0.79 -12.45
C GLN A 180 -16.55 1.69 -12.28
N ALA A 181 -15.42 1.14 -11.83
CA ALA A 181 -14.18 1.88 -11.68
C ALA A 181 -12.96 1.04 -12.05
N VAL A 182 -11.94 1.69 -12.61
CA VAL A 182 -10.69 1.05 -13.03
C VAL A 182 -9.47 1.77 -12.45
N GLY A 183 -8.60 1.01 -11.79
CA GLY A 183 -7.30 1.45 -11.30
C GLY A 183 -6.29 1.51 -12.43
N ARG A 184 -5.62 2.65 -12.56
CA ARG A 184 -4.56 2.86 -13.54
C ARG A 184 -3.40 3.63 -12.92
N TYR A 185 -2.21 3.34 -13.42
CA TYR A 185 -0.97 3.95 -12.93
C TYR A 185 -0.76 5.31 -13.58
N ILE A 186 -0.55 6.34 -12.76
CA ILE A 186 -0.25 7.71 -13.23
C ILE A 186 1.25 7.92 -13.49
N ASN A 187 2.09 6.93 -13.21
CA ASN A 187 3.53 6.90 -13.49
C ASN A 187 3.99 5.50 -13.86
N GLY A 188 5.26 5.38 -14.25
CA GLY A 188 5.89 4.11 -14.62
C GLY A 188 6.40 4.09 -16.05
N THR A 189 6.73 2.89 -16.56
CA THR A 189 7.15 2.70 -17.96
C THR A 189 5.98 2.96 -18.92
N GLU A 190 6.30 3.25 -20.20
CA GLU A 190 5.28 3.46 -21.25
C GLU A 190 4.22 2.37 -21.31
N PHE A 191 4.58 1.15 -20.96
CA PHE A 191 3.65 0.03 -20.99
C PHE A 191 2.58 0.12 -19.86
N LYS A 192 2.95 0.63 -18.69
CA LYS A 192 2.11 0.61 -17.47
C LYS A 192 1.33 1.91 -17.28
N VAL A 193 1.92 3.04 -17.67
CA VAL A 193 1.37 4.37 -17.38
C VAL A 193 0.14 4.69 -18.24
N LEU A 194 -0.77 5.50 -17.71
CA LEU A 194 -1.88 6.12 -18.46
C LEU A 194 -1.40 6.75 -19.78
N ARG A 195 -2.22 6.65 -20.81
CA ARG A 195 -1.98 7.30 -22.10
C ARG A 195 -2.68 8.65 -22.18
N SER A 196 -2.19 9.50 -23.08
CA SER A 196 -2.90 10.75 -23.39
C SER A 196 -4.33 10.44 -23.88
N GLY A 197 -5.33 11.15 -23.33
CA GLY A 197 -6.75 10.92 -23.64
C GLY A 197 -7.38 9.66 -23.01
N GLU A 198 -6.61 8.85 -22.27
CA GLU A 198 -7.15 7.63 -21.65
C GLU A 198 -8.09 7.97 -20.48
N VAL A 199 -7.76 8.95 -19.64
CA VAL A 199 -8.64 9.41 -18.54
C VAL A 199 -9.98 9.90 -19.09
N GLU A 200 -9.95 10.75 -20.11
CA GLU A 200 -11.14 11.23 -20.79
C GLU A 200 -12.00 10.08 -21.34
N ARG A 201 -11.36 9.10 -22.00
CA ARG A 201 -12.02 7.89 -22.50
C ARG A 201 -12.70 7.09 -21.40
N ILE A 202 -12.02 6.87 -20.28
CA ILE A 202 -12.55 6.13 -19.12
C ILE A 202 -13.78 6.84 -18.57
N ILE A 203 -13.68 8.15 -18.29
CA ILE A 203 -14.73 8.94 -17.67
C ILE A 203 -15.93 9.10 -18.62
N ASN A 204 -15.71 9.50 -19.88
CA ASN A 204 -16.76 9.63 -20.87
C ASN A 204 -17.43 8.30 -21.20
N GLY A 205 -16.69 7.19 -21.02
CA GLY A 205 -17.20 5.85 -21.11
C GLY A 205 -18.07 5.41 -19.94
N GLY A 206 -18.15 6.22 -18.87
CA GLY A 206 -18.98 5.98 -17.69
C GLY A 206 -18.33 5.10 -16.64
N LEU A 207 -16.98 4.98 -16.62
CA LEU A 207 -16.24 4.38 -15.52
C LEU A 207 -15.53 5.45 -14.70
N GLY A 208 -15.38 5.20 -13.39
CA GLY A 208 -14.49 5.99 -12.54
C GLY A 208 -13.04 5.56 -12.71
N LEU A 209 -12.10 6.47 -12.48
CA LEU A 209 -10.67 6.21 -12.43
C LEU A 209 -10.18 6.11 -10.98
N ILE A 210 -9.32 5.14 -10.69
CA ILE A 210 -8.61 5.03 -9.41
C ILE A 210 -7.12 5.30 -9.69
N PRO A 211 -6.59 6.48 -9.34
CA PRO A 211 -5.20 6.83 -9.62
C PRO A 211 -4.24 6.06 -8.70
N ILE A 212 -3.30 5.30 -9.27
CA ILE A 212 -2.27 4.56 -8.56
C ILE A 212 -0.91 5.15 -8.89
N TYR A 213 -0.09 5.43 -7.87
CA TYR A 213 1.30 5.83 -8.01
C TYR A 213 2.22 4.74 -7.48
N GLN A 214 3.12 4.25 -8.33
CA GLN A 214 4.12 3.26 -7.95
C GLN A 214 5.44 3.55 -8.69
N GLU A 215 6.44 4.03 -7.96
CA GLU A 215 7.82 4.18 -8.44
C GLU A 215 8.68 3.22 -7.62
N ASN A 216 9.07 2.07 -8.20
CA ASN A 216 9.60 0.93 -7.48
C ASN A 216 8.62 0.42 -6.42
N GLY A 217 8.91 0.57 -5.13
CA GLY A 217 8.00 0.22 -4.02
C GLY A 217 8.01 -1.25 -3.66
N THR A 218 9.09 -1.96 -4.00
CA THR A 218 9.24 -3.42 -3.87
C THR A 218 10.21 -3.84 -2.78
N GLU A 219 10.87 -2.88 -2.12
CA GLU A 219 11.79 -3.12 -0.98
C GLU A 219 11.87 -1.89 -0.07
N ALA A 220 12.36 -2.07 1.15
CA ALA A 220 12.43 -1.02 2.17
C ALA A 220 13.23 0.21 1.72
N SER A 221 14.30 0.02 0.93
CA SER A 221 15.15 1.10 0.41
C SER A 221 14.44 2.06 -0.56
N ASP A 222 13.29 1.65 -1.10
CA ASP A 222 12.44 2.49 -1.95
C ASP A 222 11.67 3.56 -1.16
N PHE A 223 11.74 3.53 0.17
CA PHE A 223 10.95 4.38 1.05
C PHE A 223 11.83 5.18 2.01
N SER A 224 11.61 6.48 2.06
CA SER A 224 12.14 7.40 3.06
C SER A 224 11.32 8.69 3.05
N TYR A 225 11.49 9.52 4.06
CA TYR A 225 10.83 10.83 4.10
C TYR A 225 11.15 11.69 2.85
N ALA A 226 12.43 11.75 2.46
CA ALA A 226 12.85 12.53 1.28
C ALA A 226 12.27 11.96 -0.04
N ILE A 227 12.22 10.64 -0.17
CA ILE A 227 11.59 9.99 -1.32
C ILE A 227 10.09 10.31 -1.33
N GLY A 228 9.41 10.28 -0.18
CA GLY A 228 8.01 10.63 -0.05
C GLY A 228 7.70 12.05 -0.54
N LEU A 229 8.49 13.03 -0.12
CA LEU A 229 8.38 14.42 -0.61
C LEU A 229 8.52 14.48 -2.14
N SER A 230 9.55 13.85 -2.68
CA SER A 230 9.82 13.86 -4.12
C SER A 230 8.70 13.18 -4.93
N GLN A 231 8.26 12.01 -4.49
CA GLN A 231 7.23 11.25 -5.20
C GLN A 231 5.85 11.92 -5.13
N ALA A 232 5.52 12.60 -4.03
CA ALA A 232 4.29 13.38 -3.91
C ALA A 232 4.20 14.47 -4.97
N VAL A 233 5.30 15.22 -5.16
CA VAL A 233 5.36 16.29 -6.17
C VAL A 233 5.25 15.73 -7.58
N LYS A 234 5.96 14.61 -7.88
CA LYS A 234 5.83 13.92 -9.17
C LYS A 234 4.41 13.41 -9.40
N ALA A 235 3.79 12.82 -8.38
CA ALA A 235 2.42 12.31 -8.46
C ALA A 235 1.41 13.43 -8.76
N ALA A 236 1.52 14.57 -8.08
CA ALA A 236 0.69 15.75 -8.33
C ALA A 236 0.86 16.27 -9.76
N GLY A 237 2.12 16.36 -10.24
CA GLY A 237 2.41 16.75 -11.62
C GLY A 237 1.83 15.82 -12.66
N ASN A 238 1.95 14.50 -12.43
CA ASN A 238 1.38 13.49 -13.32
C ASN A 238 -0.16 13.50 -13.30
N ALA A 239 -0.77 13.63 -12.13
CA ALA A 239 -2.22 13.70 -12.00
C ALA A 239 -2.79 14.89 -12.80
N ARG A 240 -2.16 16.06 -12.69
CA ARG A 240 -2.54 17.22 -13.50
C ARG A 240 -2.37 16.98 -15.00
N LYS A 241 -1.20 16.45 -15.40
CA LYS A 241 -0.93 16.12 -16.81
C LYS A 241 -2.02 15.25 -17.42
N PHE A 242 -2.62 14.37 -16.65
CA PHE A 242 -3.70 13.50 -17.08
C PHE A 242 -5.10 14.10 -16.84
N GLY A 243 -5.21 15.35 -16.43
CA GLY A 243 -6.50 15.99 -16.19
C GLY A 243 -7.26 15.44 -14.98
N ILE A 244 -6.57 14.84 -14.00
CA ILE A 244 -7.21 14.34 -12.78
C ILE A 244 -7.53 15.55 -11.88
N PRO A 245 -8.81 15.73 -11.45
CA PRO A 245 -9.22 16.88 -10.64
C PRO A 245 -8.53 16.95 -9.30
N TYR A 246 -8.35 18.16 -8.78
CA TYR A 246 -7.88 18.37 -7.40
C TYR A 246 -8.82 17.71 -6.40
N ASP A 247 -8.31 17.44 -5.20
CA ASP A 247 -8.98 16.68 -4.13
C ASP A 247 -9.25 15.19 -4.45
N SER A 248 -8.84 14.71 -5.63
CA SER A 248 -8.85 13.28 -5.92
C SER A 248 -7.84 12.54 -5.04
N ILE A 249 -8.12 11.26 -4.75
CA ILE A 249 -7.21 10.40 -3.98
C ILE A 249 -6.22 9.73 -4.92
N ILE A 250 -4.93 9.83 -4.61
CA ILE A 250 -3.85 9.09 -5.27
C ILE A 250 -3.36 8.01 -4.32
N TYR A 251 -3.39 6.74 -4.76
CA TYR A 251 -2.96 5.59 -3.97
C TYR A 251 -1.48 5.30 -4.20
N PHE A 252 -0.65 5.51 -3.17
CA PHE A 252 0.78 5.25 -3.20
C PHE A 252 1.05 3.80 -2.81
N ALA A 253 1.76 3.06 -3.68
CA ALA A 253 1.93 1.63 -3.57
C ALA A 253 3.14 1.24 -2.70
N VAL A 254 2.87 0.31 -1.76
CA VAL A 254 3.86 -0.49 -1.03
C VAL A 254 3.64 -1.94 -1.45
N ASP A 255 4.44 -2.41 -2.41
CA ASP A 255 4.23 -3.67 -3.11
C ASP A 255 5.28 -4.72 -2.74
N TYR A 256 5.49 -4.90 -1.43
CA TYR A 256 6.33 -5.96 -0.87
C TYR A 256 5.87 -6.37 0.53
N ASP A 257 6.37 -7.46 1.03
CA ASP A 257 6.04 -8.00 2.37
C ASP A 257 6.79 -7.26 3.48
N ALA A 258 6.38 -6.02 3.75
CA ALA A 258 7.00 -5.17 4.74
C ALA A 258 6.79 -5.69 6.17
N GLN A 259 7.86 -5.79 6.93
CA GLN A 259 7.85 -6.15 8.34
C GLN A 259 7.55 -4.92 9.21
N ASP A 260 7.08 -5.12 10.45
CA ASP A 260 6.70 -4.02 11.35
C ASP A 260 7.80 -2.98 11.56
N TRP A 261 9.06 -3.43 11.66
CA TRP A 261 10.20 -2.53 11.83
C TRP A 261 10.47 -1.71 10.55
N GLU A 262 10.28 -2.31 9.36
CA GLU A 262 10.41 -1.60 8.08
C GLU A 262 9.29 -0.57 7.90
N ILE A 263 8.07 -0.92 8.31
CA ILE A 263 6.96 0.03 8.31
C ILE A 263 7.31 1.25 9.15
N SER A 264 7.82 1.03 10.36
CA SER A 264 8.17 2.11 11.30
C SER A 264 9.36 2.96 10.81
N GLU A 265 10.41 2.33 10.26
CA GLU A 265 11.66 3.02 9.91
C GLU A 265 11.64 3.65 8.51
N TYR A 266 10.88 3.08 7.56
CA TYR A 266 10.90 3.50 6.15
C TYR A 266 9.53 3.98 5.66
N ILE A 267 8.48 3.19 5.85
CA ILE A 267 7.18 3.46 5.23
C ILE A 267 6.44 4.62 5.91
N LEU A 268 6.39 4.67 7.24
CA LEU A 268 5.75 5.79 7.94
C LEU A 268 6.45 7.14 7.66
N PRO A 269 7.78 7.25 7.70
CA PRO A 269 8.46 8.47 7.26
C PRO A 269 8.17 8.84 5.79
N TYR A 270 8.12 7.85 4.89
CA TYR A 270 7.76 8.08 3.50
C TYR A 270 6.35 8.70 3.38
N PHE A 271 5.33 8.10 3.99
CA PHE A 271 3.97 8.62 3.94
C PHE A 271 3.83 9.97 4.65
N LYS A 272 4.63 10.24 5.68
CA LYS A 272 4.74 11.58 6.24
C LYS A 272 5.19 12.59 5.19
N GLY A 273 6.26 12.28 4.46
CA GLY A 273 6.74 13.12 3.35
C GLY A 273 5.69 13.30 2.25
N VAL A 274 5.01 12.21 1.87
CA VAL A 274 3.91 12.27 0.89
C VAL A 274 2.80 13.18 1.37
N SER A 275 2.33 13.04 2.61
CA SER A 275 1.22 13.83 3.16
C SER A 275 1.55 15.32 3.30
N GLU A 276 2.81 15.66 3.54
CA GLU A 276 3.26 17.05 3.66
C GLU A 276 3.42 17.74 2.30
N ALA A 277 3.82 17.00 1.25
CA ALA A 277 4.09 17.57 -0.07
C ALA A 277 2.91 17.47 -1.05
N LEU A 278 1.95 16.57 -0.82
CA LEU A 278 0.79 16.38 -1.69
C LEU A 278 -0.36 17.34 -1.29
N THR A 279 -0.21 18.63 -1.61
CA THR A 279 -1.12 19.68 -1.11
C THR A 279 -2.46 19.79 -1.82
N ASN A 280 -2.56 19.33 -3.07
CA ASN A 280 -3.75 19.50 -3.92
C ASN A 280 -4.55 18.19 -4.12
N TYR A 281 -4.02 17.08 -3.66
CA TYR A 281 -4.61 15.75 -3.75
C TYR A 281 -4.63 15.10 -2.38
N ARG A 282 -5.47 14.10 -2.22
CA ARG A 282 -5.52 13.32 -0.98
C ARG A 282 -4.68 12.05 -1.11
N VAL A 283 -4.04 11.68 -0.03
CA VAL A 283 -3.19 10.48 0.03
C VAL A 283 -4.03 9.26 0.32
N GLY A 284 -3.96 8.25 -0.55
CA GLY A 284 -4.35 6.88 -0.26
C GLY A 284 -3.12 5.98 -0.12
N VAL A 285 -3.20 4.90 0.63
CA VAL A 285 -2.16 3.89 0.73
C VAL A 285 -2.61 2.61 0.05
N TYR A 286 -1.77 2.05 -0.82
CA TYR A 286 -1.92 0.70 -1.37
C TYR A 286 -0.89 -0.23 -0.72
N GLY A 287 -1.33 -1.40 -0.24
CA GLY A 287 -0.44 -2.38 0.35
C GLY A 287 -1.17 -3.45 1.17
N THR A 288 -0.41 -4.16 1.99
CA THR A 288 -0.96 -5.16 2.91
C THR A 288 -1.87 -4.54 3.97
N ARG A 289 -2.71 -5.35 4.62
CA ARG A 289 -3.57 -4.89 5.74
C ARG A 289 -2.75 -4.20 6.84
N ASN A 290 -1.58 -4.74 7.17
CA ASN A 290 -0.70 -4.18 8.19
C ASN A 290 -0.17 -2.80 7.79
N VAL A 291 0.39 -2.67 6.58
CA VAL A 291 0.87 -1.40 6.05
C VAL A 291 -0.26 -0.37 6.02
N CYS A 292 -1.40 -0.72 5.44
CA CYS A 292 -2.56 0.16 5.34
C CYS A 292 -3.05 0.64 6.71
N SER A 293 -3.19 -0.28 7.68
CA SER A 293 -3.64 0.05 9.04
C SER A 293 -2.66 0.98 9.76
N GLN A 294 -1.36 0.71 9.67
CA GLN A 294 -0.36 1.55 10.33
C GLN A 294 -0.28 2.95 9.71
N VAL A 295 -0.24 3.04 8.38
CA VAL A 295 -0.17 4.34 7.68
C VAL A 295 -1.41 5.19 7.94
N THR A 296 -2.61 4.60 7.88
CA THR A 296 -3.84 5.38 8.09
C THR A 296 -4.05 5.75 9.56
N SER A 297 -3.56 4.95 10.50
CA SER A 297 -3.63 5.28 11.93
C SER A 297 -2.82 6.53 12.31
N THR A 298 -1.79 6.88 11.53
CA THR A 298 -1.02 8.12 11.72
C THR A 298 -1.71 9.36 11.13
N GLY A 299 -2.74 9.17 10.30
CA GLY A 299 -3.38 10.24 9.54
C GLY A 299 -2.62 10.67 8.27
N TYR A 300 -1.54 9.99 7.87
CA TYR A 300 -0.79 10.31 6.65
C TYR A 300 -1.53 9.90 5.37
N ALA A 301 -2.44 8.95 5.45
CA ALA A 301 -3.35 8.60 4.36
C ALA A 301 -4.79 8.61 4.85
N VAL A 302 -5.71 9.03 3.98
CA VAL A 302 -7.15 9.13 4.33
C VAL A 302 -7.87 7.81 4.15
N THR A 303 -7.33 6.89 3.36
CA THR A 303 -7.98 5.62 3.02
C THR A 303 -6.99 4.59 2.49
N SER A 304 -7.45 3.35 2.38
CA SER A 304 -6.64 2.18 2.03
C SER A 304 -7.15 1.48 0.77
N TYR A 305 -6.19 1.04 -0.03
CA TYR A 305 -6.33 0.07 -1.12
C TYR A 305 -5.59 -1.21 -0.71
N VAL A 306 -6.32 -2.22 -0.31
CA VAL A 306 -5.73 -3.41 0.33
C VAL A 306 -5.39 -4.47 -0.70
N SER A 307 -4.14 -4.93 -0.74
CA SER A 307 -3.65 -5.99 -1.64
C SER A 307 -3.84 -7.38 -1.05
N ASN A 308 -5.08 -7.78 -0.78
CA ASN A 308 -5.39 -9.09 -0.18
C ASN A 308 -5.02 -10.28 -1.07
N MET A 309 -4.95 -10.09 -2.40
CA MET A 309 -4.51 -11.11 -3.33
C MET A 309 -3.07 -11.58 -3.08
N SER A 310 -2.23 -10.74 -2.50
CA SER A 310 -0.87 -11.07 -2.09
C SER A 310 -0.88 -11.99 -0.86
N SER A 311 -1.42 -13.19 -1.03
CA SER A 311 -1.61 -14.20 0.04
C SER A 311 -0.30 -14.69 0.62
N GLY A 312 0.80 -14.39 -0.06
CA GLY A 312 2.16 -14.67 0.38
C GLY A 312 2.70 -13.70 1.40
N PHE A 313 2.13 -12.52 1.50
CA PHE A 313 2.64 -11.48 2.34
C PHE A 313 2.19 -11.66 3.78
N SER A 314 3.14 -11.64 4.71
CA SER A 314 2.88 -11.80 6.15
C SER A 314 1.97 -10.70 6.69
N GLY A 315 2.04 -9.50 6.11
CA GLY A 315 1.19 -8.37 6.45
C GLY A 315 -0.31 -8.55 6.15
N ASN A 316 -0.69 -9.63 5.44
CA ASN A 316 -2.08 -10.05 5.22
C ASN A 316 -2.50 -11.23 6.10
N LEU A 317 -1.59 -11.80 6.89
CA LEU A 317 -1.85 -12.98 7.73
C LEU A 317 -2.16 -12.56 9.18
N GLY A 318 -3.39 -12.77 9.62
CA GLY A 318 -3.82 -12.45 10.97
C GLY A 318 -4.12 -10.96 11.23
N PHE A 319 -4.03 -10.11 10.23
CA PHE A 319 -4.40 -8.71 10.33
C PHE A 319 -5.84 -8.49 9.89
N LYS A 320 -6.53 -7.57 10.57
CA LYS A 320 -7.87 -7.11 10.22
C LYS A 320 -7.84 -6.25 8.97
N MET A 321 -8.98 -6.13 8.29
CA MET A 321 -9.16 -5.08 7.29
C MET A 321 -9.03 -3.71 7.96
N PRO A 322 -8.31 -2.75 7.36
CA PRO A 322 -8.29 -1.37 7.84
C PRO A 322 -9.71 -0.82 7.92
N GLU A 323 -10.07 -0.09 8.98
CA GLU A 323 -11.44 0.45 9.15
C GLU A 323 -11.85 1.39 8.01
N ASN A 324 -10.88 2.06 7.40
CA ASN A 324 -11.05 3.00 6.30
C ASN A 324 -10.68 2.40 4.93
N TRP A 325 -10.82 1.09 4.74
CA TRP A 325 -10.58 0.50 3.44
C TRP A 325 -11.58 1.01 2.39
N ASN A 326 -11.08 1.35 1.22
CA ASN A 326 -11.91 1.76 0.09
C ASN A 326 -11.91 0.71 -1.01
N PHE A 327 -10.76 0.10 -1.26
CA PHE A 327 -10.59 -0.94 -2.26
C PHE A 327 -9.97 -2.19 -1.64
N ASP A 328 -10.44 -3.35 -2.08
CA ASP A 328 -9.94 -4.68 -1.70
C ASP A 328 -9.63 -5.46 -2.98
N GLN A 329 -8.34 -5.58 -3.29
CA GLN A 329 -7.83 -6.35 -4.42
C GLN A 329 -7.64 -7.81 -3.99
N PHE A 330 -8.29 -8.74 -4.67
CA PHE A 330 -8.39 -10.10 -4.13
C PHE A 330 -8.10 -11.23 -5.13
N ASP A 331 -8.09 -10.97 -6.43
CA ASP A 331 -7.87 -12.02 -7.43
C ASP A 331 -7.46 -11.43 -8.77
N GLU A 332 -6.68 -12.15 -9.54
CA GLU A 332 -6.29 -11.79 -10.90
C GLU A 332 -6.99 -12.70 -11.90
N ILE A 333 -7.47 -12.13 -12.99
CA ILE A 333 -8.05 -12.88 -14.10
C ILE A 333 -7.51 -12.40 -15.45
N GLU A 334 -7.32 -13.35 -16.36
CA GLU A 334 -6.97 -13.08 -17.75
C GLU A 334 -8.25 -12.92 -18.59
N ILE A 335 -8.24 -11.89 -19.43
CA ILE A 335 -9.30 -11.58 -20.39
C ILE A 335 -8.68 -11.52 -21.78
N ALA A 336 -8.76 -12.60 -22.54
CA ALA A 336 -8.11 -12.74 -23.84
C ALA A 336 -6.58 -12.51 -23.74
N ASP A 337 -6.07 -11.36 -24.16
CA ASP A 337 -4.65 -11.02 -24.23
C ASP A 337 -4.20 -10.00 -23.16
N TRP A 338 -5.05 -9.74 -22.15
CA TRP A 338 -4.76 -8.81 -21.07
C TRP A 338 -5.38 -9.27 -19.75
N GLY A 339 -4.82 -8.79 -18.64
CA GLY A 339 -5.27 -9.16 -17.31
C GLY A 339 -5.81 -7.98 -16.51
N ILE A 340 -6.67 -8.28 -15.56
CA ILE A 340 -7.14 -7.36 -14.54
C ILE A 340 -7.06 -7.99 -13.16
N ASP A 341 -6.83 -7.18 -12.16
CA ASP A 341 -7.01 -7.54 -10.77
C ASP A 341 -8.41 -7.16 -10.33
N LYS A 342 -9.17 -8.14 -9.78
CA LYS A 342 -10.52 -7.92 -9.26
C LYS A 342 -10.47 -7.15 -7.97
N VAL A 343 -11.34 -6.13 -7.86
CA VAL A 343 -11.37 -5.21 -6.74
C VAL A 343 -12.80 -5.02 -6.24
N VAL A 344 -12.99 -5.16 -4.92
CA VAL A 344 -14.22 -4.72 -4.25
C VAL A 344 -14.07 -3.27 -3.86
N HIS A 345 -15.06 -2.46 -4.18
CA HIS A 345 -15.16 -1.07 -3.76
C HIS A 345 -16.14 -0.95 -2.59
N SER A 346 -15.69 -0.38 -1.47
CA SER A 346 -16.54 -0.20 -0.28
C SER A 346 -17.56 0.93 -0.45
N GLY A 347 -17.28 1.89 -1.32
CA GLY A 347 -18.04 3.12 -1.48
C GLY A 347 -17.70 4.21 -0.45
N LEU A 348 -16.67 4.03 0.36
CA LEU A 348 -16.25 5.03 1.36
C LEU A 348 -15.83 6.35 0.69
N HIS A 349 -15.08 6.25 -0.39
CA HIS A 349 -14.71 7.38 -1.24
C HIS A 349 -15.00 7.04 -2.69
N PRO A 350 -15.54 7.98 -3.49
CA PRO A 350 -15.76 7.74 -4.91
C PRO A 350 -14.44 7.57 -5.66
N ALA A 351 -14.48 6.86 -6.78
CA ALA A 351 -13.46 6.97 -7.81
C ALA A 351 -13.54 8.35 -8.47
N VAL A 352 -12.54 8.71 -9.26
CA VAL A 352 -12.55 9.96 -10.04
C VAL A 352 -13.57 9.83 -11.17
N GLU A 353 -14.59 10.69 -11.19
CA GLU A 353 -15.73 10.65 -12.13
C GLU A 353 -15.77 11.83 -13.09
N SER A 354 -14.79 12.73 -13.01
CA SER A 354 -14.65 13.87 -13.91
C SER A 354 -13.19 14.06 -14.31
N PHE A 355 -12.95 14.83 -15.34
CA PHE A 355 -11.59 15.22 -15.75
C PHE A 355 -11.56 16.71 -16.09
N ILE A 356 -10.36 17.29 -16.02
CA ILE A 356 -10.09 18.65 -16.44
C ILE A 356 -9.65 18.58 -17.91
N ASP A 357 -10.41 19.21 -18.79
CA ASP A 357 -10.02 19.35 -20.19
C ASP A 357 -8.88 20.37 -20.31
N GLU A 358 -7.68 19.91 -20.68
CA GLU A 358 -6.52 20.79 -20.92
C GLU A 358 -6.76 21.81 -22.04
N ASN A 359 -7.73 21.57 -22.93
CA ASN A 359 -8.13 22.51 -23.98
C ASN A 359 -9.13 23.57 -23.51
N SER A 360 -9.68 23.47 -22.31
CA SER A 360 -10.45 24.57 -21.74
C SER A 360 -9.48 25.72 -21.41
N GLN A 361 -9.60 26.82 -22.13
CA GLN A 361 -8.74 28.03 -22.05
C GLN A 361 -8.79 28.78 -20.68
N GLU A 362 -9.30 28.14 -19.66
CA GLU A 362 -9.30 28.62 -18.29
C GLU A 362 -8.43 27.71 -17.39
N ILE A 363 -7.14 27.61 -17.70
CA ILE A 363 -6.20 27.44 -16.59
C ILE A 363 -6.30 28.76 -15.83
N SER A 364 -7.01 28.76 -14.72
CA SER A 364 -7.13 29.97 -13.91
C SER A 364 -5.73 30.45 -13.54
N ASP A 365 -5.53 31.75 -13.38
CA ASP A 365 -4.27 32.32 -12.85
C ASP A 365 -3.80 31.58 -11.59
N TYR A 366 -4.73 31.02 -10.83
CA TYR A 366 -4.47 30.20 -9.66
C TYR A 366 -3.76 28.89 -10.03
N GLU A 367 -4.23 28.16 -11.03
CA GLU A 367 -3.63 26.90 -11.47
C GLU A 367 -2.23 27.09 -12.04
N TYR A 368 -2.03 28.15 -12.82
CA TYR A 368 -0.70 28.53 -13.28
C TYR A 368 0.24 28.80 -12.12
N ARG A 369 -0.22 29.51 -11.08
CA ARG A 369 0.60 29.81 -9.89
C ARG A 369 0.95 28.53 -9.10
N VAL A 370 0.00 27.62 -9.00
CA VAL A 370 0.23 26.31 -8.35
C VAL A 370 1.24 25.49 -9.15
N GLN A 371 1.09 25.38 -10.46
CA GLN A 371 2.03 24.66 -11.35
C GLN A 371 3.44 25.25 -11.27
N HIS A 372 3.55 26.56 -11.28
CA HIS A 372 4.84 27.24 -11.10
C HIS A 372 5.49 26.87 -9.76
N ASN A 373 4.73 26.93 -8.67
CA ASN A 373 5.25 26.61 -7.34
C ASN A 373 5.71 25.14 -7.22
N GLU A 374 5.03 24.23 -7.88
CA GLU A 374 5.44 22.82 -7.90
C GLU A 374 6.73 22.60 -8.70
N ALA A 375 6.91 23.33 -9.79
CA ALA A 375 8.19 23.31 -10.52
C ALA A 375 9.35 23.82 -9.64
N VAL A 376 9.11 24.86 -8.84
CA VAL A 376 10.06 25.38 -7.85
C VAL A 376 10.39 24.32 -6.79
N ILE A 377 9.37 23.66 -6.23
CA ILE A 377 9.54 22.60 -5.22
C ILE A 377 10.33 21.43 -5.81
N ASN A 378 10.01 21.00 -7.03
CA ASN A 378 10.73 19.94 -7.73
C ASN A 378 12.20 20.27 -7.90
N GLN A 379 12.51 21.50 -8.28
CA GLN A 379 13.90 21.99 -8.39
C GLN A 379 14.61 21.89 -7.04
N MET A 380 13.98 22.36 -5.97
CA MET A 380 14.56 22.30 -4.62
C MET A 380 14.78 20.87 -4.14
N LEU A 381 13.84 19.97 -4.40
CA LEU A 381 13.97 18.55 -4.02
C LEU A 381 15.11 17.85 -4.77
N ARG A 382 15.30 18.12 -6.06
CA ARG A 382 16.45 17.61 -6.82
C ARG A 382 17.78 18.08 -6.22
N VAL A 383 17.84 19.35 -5.83
CA VAL A 383 19.01 19.91 -5.14
C VAL A 383 19.29 19.18 -3.83
N LEU A 384 18.28 19.01 -3.00
CA LEU A 384 18.39 18.30 -1.72
C LEU A 384 18.80 16.84 -1.91
N GLN A 385 18.26 16.17 -2.93
CA GLN A 385 18.60 14.79 -3.26
C GLN A 385 20.09 14.66 -3.66
N VAL A 386 20.60 15.54 -4.50
CA VAL A 386 22.00 15.56 -4.88
C VAL A 386 22.90 15.85 -3.67
N LEU A 387 22.52 16.81 -2.83
CA LEU A 387 23.27 17.15 -1.61
C LEU A 387 23.24 16.03 -0.58
N SER A 388 22.13 15.30 -0.43
CA SER A 388 22.02 14.17 0.51
C SER A 388 22.77 12.92 0.05
N ALA A 389 22.92 12.73 -1.25
CA ALA A 389 23.74 11.65 -1.84
C ALA A 389 25.24 11.94 -1.78
N SER A 390 25.63 13.16 -1.43
CA SER A 390 27.02 13.58 -1.31
C SER A 390 27.65 12.98 -0.04
N PRO A 391 28.87 12.41 -0.12
CA PRO A 391 29.61 11.92 1.05
C PRO A 391 30.22 13.06 1.90
N LEU A 392 29.60 14.23 1.91
CA LEU A 392 29.97 15.34 2.78
C LEU A 392 29.61 14.98 4.21
N ASP A 393 30.59 14.63 5.01
CA ASP A 393 30.44 14.26 6.42
C ASP A 393 29.94 15.43 7.31
N ASN A 394 29.74 16.59 6.72
CA ASN A 394 29.25 17.77 7.43
C ASN A 394 28.22 18.55 6.56
N PRO A 395 26.92 18.50 6.89
CA PRO A 395 25.90 19.27 6.20
C PRO A 395 26.08 20.80 6.29
N TRP A 396 27.02 21.27 7.10
CA TRP A 396 27.37 22.67 7.31
C TRP A 396 28.65 23.08 6.57
N ASN A 397 29.07 22.28 5.61
CA ASN A 397 30.22 22.63 4.77
C ASN A 397 29.97 24.00 4.10
N PRO A 398 30.97 24.91 4.11
CA PRO A 398 30.89 26.24 3.47
C PRO A 398 30.43 26.20 2.00
N HIS A 399 30.47 25.05 1.34
CA HIS A 399 29.93 24.85 0.00
C HIS A 399 28.40 25.13 -0.12
N LEU A 400 27.61 24.92 0.92
CA LEU A 400 26.20 25.30 0.92
C LEU A 400 25.97 26.83 0.80
N SER A 401 26.93 27.64 1.24
CA SER A 401 26.85 29.08 1.10
C SER A 401 27.17 29.55 -0.33
N PHE A 402 28.01 28.82 -1.05
CA PHE A 402 28.29 29.09 -2.46
C PHE A 402 27.12 28.71 -3.35
N TYR A 403 26.44 27.58 -3.06
CA TYR A 403 25.26 27.17 -3.75
C TYR A 403 24.15 28.25 -3.71
N ARG A 404 23.94 28.90 -2.57
CA ARG A 404 23.01 30.02 -2.43
C ARG A 404 23.27 31.15 -3.42
N TYR A 405 24.53 31.53 -3.62
CA TYR A 405 24.85 32.63 -4.49
C TYR A 405 24.55 32.34 -5.95
N ASP A 406 24.77 31.15 -6.37
CA ASP A 406 24.63 30.74 -7.76
C ASP A 406 23.20 30.48 -8.20
N VAL A 407 22.39 29.79 -7.40
CA VAL A 407 20.94 29.68 -7.62
C VAL A 407 20.29 31.05 -7.70
N TYR A 408 20.85 32.04 -6.99
CA TYR A 408 20.32 33.38 -6.95
C TYR A 408 20.72 34.21 -8.18
N SER A 409 21.97 34.12 -8.63
CA SER A 409 22.51 34.93 -9.72
C SER A 409 22.29 34.33 -11.12
N GLY A 410 22.13 33.03 -11.24
CA GLY A 410 21.84 32.33 -12.49
C GLY A 410 22.95 32.34 -13.56
N THR A 411 24.11 32.88 -13.27
CA THR A 411 25.11 33.18 -14.33
C THR A 411 26.57 32.91 -13.98
N GLN A 412 26.91 32.43 -12.78
CA GLN A 412 28.31 32.38 -12.34
C GLN A 412 28.78 31.05 -11.72
N TRP A 413 28.34 29.93 -12.23
CA TRP A 413 28.72 28.61 -11.77
C TRP A 413 30.24 28.37 -11.73
N ASP A 414 30.95 28.84 -12.75
CA ASP A 414 32.38 28.60 -12.88
C ASP A 414 33.26 29.37 -11.86
N ILE A 415 32.79 30.52 -11.40
CA ILE A 415 33.50 31.32 -10.40
C ILE A 415 33.43 30.65 -9.02
N LEU A 416 32.30 30.06 -8.70
CA LEU A 416 32.11 29.42 -7.42
C LEU A 416 32.75 28.04 -7.30
N ALA A 417 32.96 27.34 -8.42
CA ALA A 417 33.61 26.04 -8.45
C ALA A 417 35.13 26.13 -8.33
N SER A 418 35.76 27.30 -8.59
CA SER A 418 37.20 27.41 -8.64
C SER A 418 37.97 27.12 -7.35
N PRO A 419 37.45 27.34 -6.14
CA PRO A 419 38.10 26.97 -4.89
C PRO A 419 37.78 25.56 -4.39
N ILE A 420 36.93 24.78 -5.10
CA ILE A 420 36.40 23.50 -4.65
C ILE A 420 37.29 22.35 -5.13
N SER A 421 37.42 21.30 -4.31
CA SER A 421 38.17 20.09 -4.67
C SER A 421 37.55 19.38 -5.90
N ILE A 422 38.35 18.55 -6.59
CA ILE A 422 37.86 17.81 -7.77
C ILE A 422 36.58 16.99 -7.44
N LYS A 423 36.52 16.39 -6.27
CA LYS A 423 35.38 15.60 -5.81
C LYS A 423 34.12 16.47 -5.57
N ASP A 424 34.35 17.63 -4.96
CA ASP A 424 33.26 18.59 -4.73
C ASP A 424 32.79 19.22 -6.05
N ARG A 425 33.69 19.32 -7.02
CA ARG A 425 33.38 19.81 -8.35
C ARG A 425 32.50 18.84 -9.15
N GLU A 426 32.76 17.55 -9.05
CA GLU A 426 31.89 16.54 -9.67
C GLU A 426 30.44 16.64 -9.12
N ILE A 427 30.30 16.77 -7.81
CA ILE A 427 29.00 16.96 -7.16
C ILE A 427 28.33 18.25 -7.62
N PHE A 428 29.10 19.31 -7.76
CA PHE A 428 28.63 20.61 -8.22
C PHE A 428 28.18 20.56 -9.69
N ASP A 429 28.94 19.88 -10.54
CA ASP A 429 28.62 19.72 -11.96
C ASP A 429 27.37 18.84 -12.12
N ASP A 430 27.17 17.79 -11.31
CA ASP A 430 25.98 16.97 -11.27
C ASP A 430 24.76 17.80 -10.83
N LEU A 431 24.92 18.65 -9.82
CA LEU A 431 23.88 19.56 -9.37
C LEU A 431 23.50 20.57 -10.44
N LYS A 432 24.49 21.20 -11.08
CA LYS A 432 24.31 22.11 -12.20
C LYS A 432 23.55 21.45 -13.34
N ASN A 433 24.01 20.27 -13.78
CA ASN A 433 23.37 19.50 -14.84
C ASN A 433 21.90 19.13 -14.48
N THR A 434 21.67 18.76 -13.23
CA THR A 434 20.31 18.42 -12.76
C THR A 434 19.37 19.64 -12.81
N LEU A 435 19.89 20.82 -12.48
CA LEU A 435 19.10 22.07 -12.51
C LEU A 435 18.90 22.59 -13.94
N GLU A 436 19.90 22.45 -14.81
CA GLU A 436 19.84 22.90 -16.20
C GLU A 436 19.01 22.01 -17.12
N GLN A 437 18.77 20.75 -16.74
CA GLN A 437 17.89 19.83 -17.49
C GLN A 437 16.39 20.15 -17.36
N GLY A 438 16.02 21.10 -16.50
CA GLY A 438 14.66 21.62 -16.41
C GLY A 438 14.43 22.83 -17.31
N GLU A 439 13.19 23.24 -17.51
CA GLU A 439 12.82 24.43 -18.30
C GLU A 439 13.19 25.76 -17.60
N GLY A 440 14.44 25.94 -17.22
CA GLY A 440 14.97 27.12 -16.56
C GLY A 440 15.01 27.02 -15.03
N LEU A 441 15.76 27.94 -14.41
CA LEU A 441 15.88 28.05 -12.94
C LEU A 441 14.77 28.93 -12.40
N TYR A 442 13.93 28.34 -11.55
CA TYR A 442 12.90 29.09 -10.83
C TYR A 442 13.51 29.76 -9.59
N SER A 443 13.38 31.07 -9.49
CA SER A 443 13.94 31.88 -8.41
C SER A 443 12.92 32.45 -7.42
N TYR A 444 11.64 32.15 -7.59
CA TYR A 444 10.57 32.63 -6.74
C TYR A 444 9.37 31.69 -6.71
N PHE A 445 8.60 31.77 -5.63
CA PHE A 445 7.27 31.23 -5.53
C PHE A 445 6.23 32.30 -5.90
N LEU A 446 5.05 31.86 -6.29
CA LEU A 446 3.87 32.71 -6.47
C LEU A 446 2.86 32.42 -5.37
N ASP A 447 2.38 33.45 -4.67
CA ASP A 447 1.22 33.29 -3.80
C ASP A 447 0.01 32.88 -4.65
N PRO A 448 -0.59 31.71 -4.40
CA PRO A 448 -1.69 31.19 -5.22
C PRO A 448 -2.90 32.14 -5.26
N LYS A 449 -3.14 32.91 -4.21
CA LYS A 449 -4.27 33.84 -4.13
C LYS A 449 -3.98 35.18 -4.79
N SER A 450 -2.86 35.80 -4.43
CA SER A 450 -2.54 37.17 -4.87
C SER A 450 -1.63 37.23 -6.10
N GLY A 451 -0.92 36.15 -6.44
CA GLY A 451 0.11 36.14 -7.46
C GLY A 451 1.40 36.87 -7.04
N THR A 452 1.53 37.25 -5.78
CA THR A 452 2.73 37.94 -5.27
C THR A 452 3.93 37.02 -5.39
N LYS A 453 5.05 37.55 -5.92
CA LYS A 453 6.32 36.83 -6.02
C LYS A 453 7.04 36.82 -4.67
N ILE A 454 7.40 35.62 -4.23
CA ILE A 454 8.17 35.39 -3.01
C ILE A 454 9.51 34.80 -3.42
N GLY A 455 10.59 35.58 -3.30
CA GLY A 455 11.94 35.15 -3.74
C GLY A 455 12.46 33.96 -2.95
N LEU A 456 13.08 33.02 -3.62
CA LEU A 456 13.78 31.86 -3.02
C LEU A 456 14.91 32.31 -2.08
N ASP A 457 15.54 33.45 -2.37
CA ASP A 457 16.57 34.09 -1.54
C ASP A 457 16.08 34.33 -0.11
N HIS A 458 14.87 34.84 0.07
CA HIS A 458 14.29 35.06 1.39
C HIS A 458 14.08 33.76 2.15
N MET A 459 13.63 32.70 1.49
CA MET A 459 13.47 31.39 2.11
C MET A 459 14.80 30.77 2.49
N ILE A 460 15.79 30.83 1.60
CA ILE A 460 17.15 30.27 1.86
C ILE A 460 17.82 31.01 3.02
N VAL A 461 17.72 32.33 3.05
CA VAL A 461 18.25 33.16 4.16
C VAL A 461 17.53 32.86 5.47
N THR A 462 16.22 32.67 5.44
CA THR A 462 15.44 32.32 6.63
C THR A 462 15.82 30.94 7.13
N LEU A 463 15.95 29.94 6.28
CA LEU A 463 16.39 28.60 6.62
C LEU A 463 17.83 28.60 7.18
N GLN A 464 18.77 29.31 6.53
CA GLN A 464 20.13 29.46 7.03
C GLN A 464 20.19 30.13 8.39
N SER A 465 19.43 31.19 8.59
CA SER A 465 19.34 31.89 9.87
C SER A 465 18.79 30.98 10.98
N HIS A 466 17.76 30.21 10.66
CA HIS A 466 17.14 29.26 11.60
C HIS A 466 18.10 28.13 11.99
N LEU A 467 18.79 27.58 11.00
CA LEU A 467 19.80 26.54 11.18
C LEU A 467 21.01 27.06 11.98
N PHE A 468 21.47 28.28 11.69
CA PHE A 468 22.57 28.92 12.42
C PHE A 468 22.20 29.19 13.89
N VAL A 469 20.99 29.65 14.16
CA VAL A 469 20.49 29.87 15.52
C VAL A 469 20.38 28.54 16.27
N THR A 470 19.87 27.50 15.62
CA THR A 470 19.72 26.17 16.24
C THR A 470 21.08 25.54 16.60
N GLN A 471 22.10 25.70 15.75
CA GLN A 471 23.45 25.23 16.05
C GLN A 471 24.08 25.98 17.22
N ASN A 472 23.96 27.31 17.26
CA ASN A 472 24.54 28.11 18.35
C ASN A 472 23.86 27.85 19.71
N ILE A 473 22.60 27.47 19.69
CA ILE A 473 21.88 27.04 20.91
C ILE A 473 22.39 25.67 21.35
N HIS A 474 22.60 24.74 20.42
CA HIS A 474 23.07 23.39 20.75
C HIS A 474 24.51 23.39 21.30
N SER A 475 25.42 24.19 20.73
CA SER A 475 26.79 24.32 21.22
C SER A 475 26.90 25.01 22.59
N ARG A 476 25.90 25.82 22.98
CA ARG A 476 25.85 26.48 24.32
C ARG A 476 25.19 25.63 25.39
N ILE A 477 24.52 24.54 25.03
CA ILE A 477 23.90 23.60 26.00
C ILE A 477 24.85 22.44 26.33
N THR A 478 25.87 22.22 25.50
CA THR A 478 26.87 21.13 25.68
C THR A 478 28.18 21.60 26.28
N ASP A 479 28.41 22.90 26.52
CA ASP A 479 29.45 23.50 27.35
C ASP A 479 28.88 23.90 28.75
#